data_673fea529d004bd2787aa0a219b91a64
#
_entry.id   673fea529d004bd2787aa0a219b91a64
#
_cell.length_a   1.000
_cell.length_b   1.000
_cell.length_c   1.000
_cell.angle_alpha   90.00
_cell.angle_beta   90.00
_cell.angle_gamma   90.00
#
_symmetry.space_group_name_H-M   'P 1'
#
loop_
_entity.id
_entity.type
_entity.pdbx_description
1 polymer ?
#
loop_
_entity_poly.entity_id
_entity_poly.type
_entity_poly.pdbx_seq_one_letter_code
_entity_poly.pdbx_strand_id
1 'polypeptide(L)'
;ENLFSTPNSGDYIQQVPVKIENLQDDFVVAGMPETVSVGLVGPSIDIYNAKLMKNYEIYADFSGIGEGEQTVELKSRNFSNDLEVLIVPQTVTVTVSQKVTKTFSLGYRFKNEDSLKDKHSVSVDSIEHSEVEVRGSQDNIDNVYSVEAIIDLKGVTDSFTQECKVKAFDRSGKHF
;
A
#
# COMPACT_ATOMS: atom_id res chain seq x y z
N GLU A 1 6.81 -43.40 26.52
CA GLU A 1 7.28 -41.99 26.47
C GLU A 1 8.46 -41.90 25.53
N ASN A 2 8.35 -40.99 24.56
CA ASN A 2 9.44 -40.73 23.64
C ASN A 2 10.36 -39.67 24.27
N LEU A 3 11.52 -40.09 24.77
CA LEU A 3 12.47 -39.24 25.47
C LEU A 3 13.13 -38.19 24.57
N PHE A 4 12.96 -38.30 23.24
CA PHE A 4 13.53 -37.40 22.23
C PHE A 4 12.51 -36.55 21.51
N SER A 5 11.24 -36.52 21.96
CA SER A 5 10.23 -35.68 21.34
C SER A 5 10.53 -34.20 21.56
N THR A 6 10.44 -33.39 20.50
CA THR A 6 10.55 -31.95 20.61
C THR A 6 9.32 -31.40 21.33
N PRO A 7 9.50 -30.53 22.34
CA PRO A 7 8.35 -29.91 23.02
C PRO A 7 7.47 -29.15 22.03
N ASN A 8 6.17 -29.37 22.13
CA ASN A 8 5.19 -28.54 21.42
C ASN A 8 4.85 -27.30 22.23
N SER A 9 4.59 -26.25 21.54
CA SER A 9 4.25 -24.95 22.11
C SER A 9 3.22 -24.27 21.23
N GLY A 10 2.63 -23.21 21.75
CA GLY A 10 1.75 -22.32 21.01
C GLY A 10 2.15 -20.89 21.23
N ASP A 11 2.10 -20.08 20.19
CA ASP A 11 2.37 -18.65 20.27
C ASP A 11 1.69 -17.91 19.14
N TYR A 12 1.64 -16.59 19.26
CA TYR A 12 1.05 -15.72 18.26
C TYR A 12 2.09 -14.76 17.69
N ILE A 13 1.94 -14.46 16.42
CA ILE A 13 2.61 -13.34 15.77
C ILE A 13 1.51 -12.33 15.43
N GLN A 14 1.66 -11.10 15.91
CA GLN A 14 0.69 -10.04 15.66
C GLN A 14 1.17 -9.09 14.56
N GLN A 15 0.22 -8.38 13.96
CA GLN A 15 0.49 -7.37 12.93
C GLN A 15 1.29 -7.92 11.73
N VAL A 16 0.91 -9.12 11.29
CA VAL A 16 1.53 -9.73 10.11
C VAL A 16 0.92 -9.11 8.86
N PRO A 17 1.72 -8.52 7.98
CA PRO A 17 1.21 -7.93 6.74
C PRO A 17 0.54 -8.97 5.84
N VAL A 18 -0.50 -8.57 5.15
CA VAL A 18 -1.20 -9.39 4.17
C VAL A 18 -0.83 -8.93 2.77
N LYS A 19 -0.33 -9.84 1.94
CA LYS A 19 -0.07 -9.57 0.54
C LYS A 19 -1.30 -9.88 -0.31
N ILE A 20 -1.56 -9.01 -1.26
CA ILE A 20 -2.56 -9.25 -2.30
C ILE A 20 -1.82 -9.73 -3.54
N GLU A 21 -2.18 -10.91 -4.05
CA GLU A 21 -1.54 -11.51 -5.21
C GLU A 21 -2.53 -11.75 -6.34
N ASN A 22 -2.04 -11.64 -7.57
CA ASN A 22 -2.80 -11.91 -8.79
C ASN A 22 -4.05 -11.06 -8.96
N LEU A 23 -4.07 -9.88 -8.38
CA LEU A 23 -5.12 -8.89 -8.64
C LEU A 23 -4.89 -8.28 -10.02
N GLN A 24 -5.92 -8.25 -10.86
CA GLN A 24 -5.84 -7.59 -12.16
C GLN A 24 -5.56 -6.10 -11.98
N ASP A 25 -4.77 -5.53 -12.90
CA ASP A 25 -4.31 -4.13 -12.81
C ASP A 25 -5.44 -3.10 -12.84
N ASP A 26 -6.57 -3.44 -13.45
CA ASP A 26 -7.73 -2.58 -13.53
C ASP A 26 -8.71 -2.73 -12.36
N PHE A 27 -8.39 -3.57 -11.38
CA PHE A 27 -9.20 -3.76 -10.18
C PHE A 27 -8.61 -3.09 -8.95
N VAL A 28 -9.50 -2.71 -8.03
CA VAL A 28 -9.18 -2.31 -6.66
C VAL A 28 -9.98 -3.14 -5.69
N VAL A 29 -9.40 -3.37 -4.52
CA VAL A 29 -10.02 -4.13 -3.43
C VAL A 29 -10.23 -3.22 -2.24
N ALA A 30 -11.46 -3.18 -1.73
CA ALA A 30 -11.80 -2.50 -0.49
C ALA A 30 -12.15 -3.53 0.59
N GLY A 31 -11.77 -3.24 1.84
CA GLY A 31 -12.09 -4.09 2.97
C GLY A 31 -11.04 -5.15 3.32
N MET A 32 -9.91 -5.16 2.64
CA MET A 32 -8.80 -6.05 3.00
C MET A 32 -8.07 -5.51 4.23
N PRO A 33 -7.86 -6.32 5.29
CA PRO A 33 -7.04 -5.89 6.41
C PRO A 33 -5.57 -5.75 5.97
N GLU A 34 -4.90 -4.72 6.47
CA GLU A 34 -3.46 -4.55 6.22
C GLU A 34 -2.64 -5.60 6.96
N THR A 35 -3.07 -5.96 8.16
CA THR A 35 -2.40 -6.94 9.01
C THR A 35 -3.39 -7.91 9.63
N VAL A 36 -2.89 -9.07 9.99
CA VAL A 36 -3.63 -10.12 10.71
C VAL A 36 -2.78 -10.69 11.83
N SER A 37 -3.41 -11.47 12.71
CA SER A 37 -2.71 -12.26 13.72
C SER A 37 -2.55 -13.69 13.23
N VAL A 38 -1.42 -14.31 13.56
CA VAL A 38 -1.12 -15.68 13.18
C VAL A 38 -0.78 -16.49 14.43
N GLY A 39 -1.55 -17.54 14.68
CA GLY A 39 -1.28 -18.52 15.73
C GLY A 39 -0.42 -19.64 15.17
N LEU A 40 0.58 -20.04 15.94
CA LEU A 40 1.48 -21.14 15.61
C LEU A 40 1.45 -22.18 16.71
N VAL A 41 1.27 -23.44 16.34
CA VAL A 41 1.29 -24.57 17.26
C VAL A 41 2.24 -25.63 16.69
N GLY A 42 3.19 -26.08 17.49
CA GLY A 42 4.13 -27.09 17.06
C GLY A 42 5.44 -27.04 17.87
N PRO A 43 6.53 -27.58 17.31
CA PRO A 43 7.82 -27.59 17.99
C PRO A 43 8.29 -26.19 18.33
N SER A 44 8.76 -26.01 19.56
CA SER A 44 9.20 -24.67 20.04
C SER A 44 10.31 -24.08 19.20
N ILE A 45 11.21 -24.92 18.67
CA ILE A 45 12.31 -24.46 17.82
C ILE A 45 11.80 -23.88 16.49
N ASP A 46 10.75 -24.48 15.93
CA ASP A 46 10.17 -23.98 14.67
C ASP A 46 9.45 -22.66 14.86
N ILE A 47 8.79 -22.48 16.01
CA ILE A 47 8.16 -21.19 16.38
C ILE A 47 9.25 -20.12 16.57
N TYR A 48 10.31 -20.45 17.29
CA TYR A 48 11.44 -19.53 17.50
C TYR A 48 12.07 -19.09 16.18
N ASN A 49 12.34 -20.05 15.29
CA ASN A 49 12.94 -19.77 13.99
C ASN A 49 12.02 -18.91 13.11
N ALA A 50 10.71 -19.17 13.11
CA ALA A 50 9.75 -18.37 12.37
C ALA A 50 9.77 -16.90 12.83
N LYS A 51 9.77 -16.67 14.13
CA LYS A 51 9.82 -15.31 14.70
C LYS A 51 11.15 -14.61 14.43
N LEU A 52 12.26 -15.35 14.41
CA LEU A 52 13.59 -14.82 14.18
C LEU A 52 13.82 -14.47 12.71
N MET A 53 13.54 -15.41 11.81
CA MET A 53 13.81 -15.29 10.37
C MET A 53 12.81 -14.43 9.64
N LYS A 54 11.53 -14.44 10.04
CA LYS A 54 10.45 -13.65 9.47
C LYS A 54 10.29 -13.79 7.96
N ASN A 55 10.58 -14.96 7.42
CA ASN A 55 10.48 -15.24 5.98
C ASN A 55 9.12 -15.83 5.57
N TYR A 56 8.20 -15.98 6.51
CA TYR A 56 6.84 -16.39 6.24
C TYR A 56 6.04 -15.27 5.56
N GLU A 57 4.98 -15.66 4.88
CA GLU A 57 4.06 -14.74 4.23
C GLU A 57 2.62 -15.16 4.46
N ILE A 58 1.75 -14.15 4.65
CA ILE A 58 0.30 -14.28 4.61
C ILE A 58 -0.18 -13.57 3.37
N TYR A 59 -1.03 -14.23 2.58
CA TYR A 59 -1.46 -13.69 1.32
C TYR A 59 -2.89 -14.04 0.97
N ALA A 60 -3.50 -13.25 0.10
CA ALA A 60 -4.78 -13.50 -0.53
C ALA A 60 -4.55 -13.61 -2.04
N ASP A 61 -4.99 -14.69 -2.63
CA ASP A 61 -4.87 -14.94 -4.07
C ASP A 61 -6.18 -14.54 -4.75
N PHE A 62 -6.10 -13.52 -5.61
CA PHE A 62 -7.24 -12.99 -6.35
C PHE A 62 -7.37 -13.59 -7.76
N SER A 63 -6.65 -14.66 -8.06
CA SER A 63 -6.81 -15.36 -9.34
C SER A 63 -8.26 -15.79 -9.55
N GLY A 64 -8.84 -15.39 -10.68
CA GLY A 64 -10.21 -15.76 -11.05
C GLY A 64 -11.31 -15.07 -10.22
N ILE A 65 -10.96 -14.11 -9.37
CA ILE A 65 -11.94 -13.36 -8.57
C ILE A 65 -12.41 -12.16 -9.37
N GLY A 66 -13.73 -12.06 -9.56
CA GLY A 66 -14.38 -10.99 -10.29
C GLY A 66 -14.85 -9.86 -9.39
N GLU A 67 -15.58 -8.91 -10.01
CA GLU A 67 -16.14 -7.75 -9.33
C GLU A 67 -17.25 -8.12 -8.33
N GLY A 68 -17.48 -7.21 -7.41
CA GLY A 68 -18.52 -7.28 -6.40
C GLY A 68 -18.01 -7.72 -5.05
N GLU A 69 -18.93 -8.07 -4.18
CA GLU A 69 -18.61 -8.58 -2.86
C GLU A 69 -18.08 -10.02 -2.96
N GLN A 70 -16.90 -10.23 -2.42
CA GLN A 70 -16.21 -11.53 -2.49
C GLN A 70 -15.72 -11.93 -1.10
N THR A 71 -15.81 -13.22 -0.81
CA THR A 71 -15.20 -13.81 0.39
C THR A 71 -13.88 -14.46 -0.03
N VAL A 72 -12.80 -14.05 0.59
CA VAL A 72 -11.44 -14.48 0.26
C VAL A 72 -10.83 -15.20 1.46
N GLU A 73 -10.22 -16.35 1.20
CA GLU A 73 -9.48 -17.09 2.21
C GLU A 73 -8.04 -16.60 2.25
N LEU A 74 -7.55 -16.29 3.45
CA LEU A 74 -6.15 -15.95 3.66
C LEU A 74 -5.34 -17.23 3.79
N LYS A 75 -4.18 -17.25 3.16
CA LYS A 75 -3.28 -18.39 3.09
C LYS A 75 -1.90 -18.03 3.62
N SER A 76 -1.16 -19.03 4.01
CA SER A 76 0.21 -18.86 4.51
C SER A 76 1.19 -19.66 3.66
N ARG A 77 2.45 -19.22 3.67
CA ARG A 77 3.57 -19.96 3.10
C ARG A 77 4.85 -19.66 3.84
N ASN A 78 5.84 -20.53 3.62
CA ASN A 78 7.18 -20.43 4.22
C ASN A 78 7.23 -20.62 5.72
N PHE A 79 6.22 -21.30 6.28
CA PHE A 79 6.29 -21.86 7.62
C PHE A 79 6.79 -23.29 7.55
N SER A 80 7.43 -23.76 8.64
CA SER A 80 7.77 -25.17 8.78
C SER A 80 6.52 -26.04 8.65
N ASN A 81 6.64 -27.17 7.95
CA ASN A 81 5.55 -28.12 7.80
C ASN A 81 5.13 -28.77 9.15
N ASP A 82 5.97 -28.69 10.18
CA ASP A 82 5.67 -29.19 11.51
C ASP A 82 4.81 -28.23 12.34
N LEU A 83 4.60 -27.00 11.84
CA LEU A 83 3.73 -26.02 12.48
C LEU A 83 2.28 -26.11 11.95
N GLU A 84 1.35 -26.07 12.88
CA GLU A 84 -0.04 -25.73 12.57
C GLU A 84 -0.16 -24.20 12.56
N VAL A 85 -0.69 -23.67 11.49
CA VAL A 85 -0.80 -22.21 11.27
C VAL A 85 -2.27 -21.82 11.28
N LEU A 86 -2.62 -20.90 12.16
CA LEU A 86 -3.97 -20.36 12.33
C LEU A 86 -3.95 -18.86 12.01
N ILE A 87 -4.62 -18.47 10.95
CA ILE A 87 -4.71 -17.07 10.54
C ILE A 87 -6.01 -16.48 11.10
N VAL A 88 -5.93 -15.33 11.76
CA VAL A 88 -7.09 -14.68 12.38
C VAL A 88 -7.20 -13.24 11.86
N PRO A 89 -8.24 -12.92 11.07
CA PRO A 89 -9.28 -13.82 10.56
C PRO A 89 -8.79 -14.74 9.44
N GLN A 90 -9.41 -15.92 9.28
CA GLN A 90 -9.06 -16.87 8.20
C GLN A 90 -9.65 -16.44 6.86
N THR A 91 -10.86 -15.88 6.89
CA THR A 91 -11.53 -15.37 5.69
C THR A 91 -11.93 -13.91 5.90
N VAL A 92 -11.96 -13.17 4.81
CA VAL A 92 -12.37 -11.76 4.81
C VAL A 92 -13.37 -11.53 3.69
N THR A 93 -14.32 -10.65 3.93
CA THR A 93 -15.25 -10.18 2.90
C THR A 93 -14.74 -8.85 2.37
N VAL A 94 -14.55 -8.78 1.07
CA VAL A 94 -14.01 -7.61 0.37
C VAL A 94 -14.92 -7.21 -0.77
N THR A 95 -14.79 -5.99 -1.24
CA THR A 95 -15.46 -5.52 -2.44
C THR A 95 -14.41 -5.26 -3.52
N VAL A 96 -14.55 -5.93 -4.65
CA VAL A 96 -13.70 -5.76 -5.83
C VAL A 96 -14.43 -4.90 -6.84
N SER A 97 -13.79 -3.83 -7.28
CA SER A 97 -14.34 -2.89 -8.26
C SER A 97 -13.30 -2.51 -9.30
N GLN A 98 -13.76 -2.01 -10.45
CA GLN A 98 -12.86 -1.48 -11.48
C GLN A 98 -12.31 -0.12 -11.06
N LYS A 99 -11.07 0.13 -11.42
CA LYS A 99 -10.51 1.49 -11.38
C LYS A 99 -11.23 2.36 -12.38
N VAL A 100 -11.38 3.63 -12.04
CA VAL A 100 -11.92 4.66 -12.95
C VAL A 100 -10.81 5.65 -13.30
N THR A 101 -10.93 6.26 -14.46
CA THR A 101 -9.98 7.28 -14.94
C THR A 101 -10.72 8.60 -15.06
N LYS A 102 -10.10 9.66 -14.55
CA LYS A 102 -10.63 11.02 -14.69
C LYS A 102 -9.49 11.97 -15.05
N THR A 103 -9.76 12.89 -15.95
CA THR A 103 -8.84 13.95 -16.35
C THR A 103 -8.99 15.15 -15.42
N PHE A 104 -7.87 15.64 -14.92
CA PHE A 104 -7.81 16.82 -14.06
C PHE A 104 -6.92 17.88 -14.70
N SER A 105 -7.24 19.13 -14.46
CA SER A 105 -6.32 20.23 -14.76
C SER A 105 -5.11 20.12 -13.84
N LEU A 106 -3.93 20.28 -14.42
CA LEU A 106 -2.68 20.22 -13.67
C LEU A 106 -2.34 21.60 -13.11
N GLY A 107 -2.33 21.71 -11.78
CA GLY A 107 -1.81 22.88 -11.07
C GLY A 107 -0.36 22.69 -10.66
N TYR A 108 0.12 23.56 -9.83
CA TYR A 108 1.47 23.47 -9.26
C TYR A 108 1.48 23.95 -7.82
N ARG A 109 2.50 23.50 -7.09
CA ARG A 109 2.75 23.87 -5.70
C ARG A 109 4.26 23.97 -5.48
N PHE A 110 4.67 25.00 -4.78
CA PHE A 110 6.08 25.19 -4.42
C PHE A 110 6.41 24.46 -3.12
N LYS A 111 7.60 23.89 -3.06
CA LYS A 111 8.20 23.28 -1.89
C LYS A 111 9.51 24.01 -1.60
N ASN A 112 9.82 24.19 -0.31
CA ASN A 112 11.03 24.89 0.14
C ASN A 112 11.11 26.36 -0.33
N GLU A 113 10.01 27.08 -0.30
CA GLU A 113 9.99 28.52 -0.61
C GLU A 113 10.94 29.32 0.29
N ASP A 114 11.13 28.88 1.54
CA ASP A 114 12.03 29.49 2.51
C ASP A 114 13.49 29.49 2.06
N SER A 115 13.84 28.63 1.11
CA SER A 115 15.20 28.54 0.58
C SER A 115 15.52 29.64 -0.44
N LEU A 116 14.53 30.40 -0.88
CA LEU A 116 14.76 31.55 -1.75
C LEU A 116 15.47 32.68 -0.98
N LYS A 117 16.41 33.33 -1.63
CA LYS A 117 17.08 34.49 -1.04
C LYS A 117 16.11 35.66 -0.88
N ASP A 118 16.37 36.53 0.07
CA ASP A 118 15.62 37.76 0.28
C ASP A 118 15.43 38.55 -1.03
N LYS A 119 14.22 39.05 -1.25
CA LYS A 119 13.83 39.78 -2.46
C LYS A 119 13.73 38.92 -3.74
N HIS A 120 13.94 37.65 -3.66
CA HIS A 120 13.64 36.74 -4.77
C HIS A 120 12.19 36.29 -4.73
N SER A 121 11.58 36.26 -5.90
CA SER A 121 10.26 35.67 -6.08
C SER A 121 10.32 34.65 -7.21
N VAL A 122 9.35 33.77 -7.24
CA VAL A 122 9.24 32.70 -8.24
C VAL A 122 7.92 32.79 -8.95
N SER A 123 7.92 32.56 -10.24
CA SER A 123 6.73 32.43 -11.05
C SER A 123 6.93 31.28 -12.04
N VAL A 124 5.81 30.67 -12.47
CA VAL A 124 5.84 29.58 -13.45
C VAL A 124 5.56 30.16 -14.83
N ASP A 125 6.53 30.06 -15.74
CA ASP A 125 6.38 30.55 -17.11
C ASP A 125 5.55 29.58 -17.96
N SER A 126 5.84 28.28 -17.84
CA SER A 126 5.13 27.26 -18.60
C SER A 126 5.20 25.90 -17.90
N ILE A 127 4.16 25.09 -18.15
CA ILE A 127 4.09 23.68 -17.78
C ILE A 127 3.84 22.91 -19.07
N GLU A 128 4.61 21.83 -19.28
CA GLU A 128 4.53 21.04 -20.53
C GLU A 128 3.13 20.46 -20.78
N HIS A 129 2.46 20.00 -19.72
CA HIS A 129 1.12 19.44 -19.80
C HIS A 129 0.13 20.25 -18.96
N SER A 130 -1.01 20.61 -19.53
CA SER A 130 -2.07 21.33 -18.80
C SER A 130 -3.06 20.40 -18.10
N GLU A 131 -3.11 19.14 -18.49
CA GLU A 131 -4.01 18.12 -17.98
C GLU A 131 -3.28 16.84 -17.68
N VAL A 132 -3.84 16.05 -16.76
CA VAL A 132 -3.32 14.74 -16.37
C VAL A 132 -4.48 13.80 -16.11
N GLU A 133 -4.32 12.54 -16.52
CA GLU A 133 -5.25 11.48 -16.20
C GLU A 133 -4.87 10.84 -14.86
N VAL A 134 -5.85 10.68 -13.98
CA VAL A 134 -5.70 9.99 -12.70
C VAL A 134 -6.58 8.77 -12.72
N ARG A 135 -6.00 7.62 -12.39
CA ARG A 135 -6.67 6.33 -12.35
C ARG A 135 -6.63 5.76 -10.95
N GLY A 136 -7.76 5.33 -10.45
CA GLY A 136 -7.87 4.76 -9.12
C GLY A 136 -9.28 4.30 -8.80
N SER A 137 -9.55 4.03 -7.52
CA SER A 137 -10.90 3.70 -7.08
C SER A 137 -11.83 4.90 -7.28
N GLN A 138 -13.13 4.61 -7.46
CA GLN A 138 -14.15 5.68 -7.55
C GLN A 138 -14.11 6.57 -6.31
N ASP A 139 -13.99 5.99 -5.13
CA ASP A 139 -13.94 6.74 -3.87
C ASP A 139 -12.74 7.69 -3.81
N ASN A 140 -11.55 7.21 -4.19
CA ASN A 140 -10.37 8.06 -4.23
C ASN A 140 -10.50 9.16 -5.27
N ILE A 141 -10.97 8.84 -6.47
CA ILE A 141 -11.18 9.82 -7.54
C ILE A 141 -12.17 10.89 -7.10
N ASP A 142 -13.26 10.50 -6.43
CA ASP A 142 -14.27 11.46 -5.93
C ASP A 142 -13.72 12.39 -4.86
N ASN A 143 -12.68 11.98 -4.15
CA ASN A 143 -12.04 12.76 -3.09
C ASN A 143 -10.86 13.60 -3.57
N VAL A 144 -10.47 13.49 -4.82
CA VAL A 144 -9.41 14.33 -5.38
C VAL A 144 -9.95 15.76 -5.56
N TYR A 145 -9.33 16.70 -4.86
CA TYR A 145 -9.64 18.14 -4.98
C TYR A 145 -8.74 18.82 -6.01
N SER A 146 -7.45 18.51 -6.00
CA SER A 146 -6.50 19.07 -6.95
C SER A 146 -5.41 18.07 -7.32
N VAL A 147 -4.84 18.24 -8.50
CA VAL A 147 -3.65 17.50 -8.95
C VAL A 147 -2.59 18.54 -9.30
N GLU A 148 -1.44 18.44 -8.66
CA GLU A 148 -0.43 19.49 -8.71
C GLU A 148 0.97 18.90 -8.93
N ALA A 149 1.74 19.57 -9.77
CA ALA A 149 3.18 19.34 -9.88
C ALA A 149 3.88 20.01 -8.68
N ILE A 150 4.77 19.30 -8.05
CA ILE A 150 5.53 19.79 -6.90
C ILE A 150 6.86 20.37 -7.40
N ILE A 151 7.01 21.66 -7.27
CA ILE A 151 8.21 22.37 -7.70
C ILE A 151 9.08 22.62 -6.49
N ASP A 152 10.26 21.99 -6.45
CA ASP A 152 11.20 22.11 -5.34
C ASP A 152 12.16 23.28 -5.62
N LEU A 153 12.15 24.26 -4.74
CA LEU A 153 12.96 25.48 -4.85
C LEU A 153 14.29 25.37 -4.10
N LYS A 154 14.60 24.22 -3.52
CA LYS A 154 15.85 24.04 -2.79
C LYS A 154 17.06 24.22 -3.71
N GLY A 155 17.96 25.14 -3.34
CA GLY A 155 19.16 25.41 -4.10
C GLY A 155 18.95 26.21 -5.38
N VAL A 156 17.77 26.73 -5.63
CA VAL A 156 17.46 27.53 -6.81
C VAL A 156 17.94 28.99 -6.62
N THR A 157 18.69 29.49 -7.58
CA THR A 157 19.24 30.87 -7.56
C THR A 157 18.85 31.66 -8.79
N ASP A 158 18.55 30.99 -9.91
CA ASP A 158 18.21 31.59 -11.20
C ASP A 158 17.06 30.83 -11.84
N SER A 159 16.61 31.29 -13.00
CA SER A 159 15.62 30.58 -13.82
C SER A 159 16.04 29.16 -14.09
N PHE A 160 15.08 28.21 -14.06
CA PHE A 160 15.34 26.80 -14.18
C PHE A 160 14.19 26.06 -14.86
N THR A 161 14.49 24.86 -15.33
CA THR A 161 13.54 23.87 -15.78
C THR A 161 13.70 22.61 -14.92
N GLN A 162 12.62 22.06 -14.46
CA GLN A 162 12.65 20.93 -13.52
C GLN A 162 11.61 19.89 -13.90
N GLU A 163 12.00 18.62 -13.83
CA GLU A 163 11.04 17.51 -13.80
C GLU A 163 10.41 17.44 -12.41
N CYS A 164 9.09 17.44 -12.35
CA CYS A 164 8.35 17.49 -11.11
C CYS A 164 7.55 16.21 -10.87
N LYS A 165 7.48 15.80 -9.61
CA LYS A 165 6.50 14.80 -9.19
C LYS A 165 5.11 15.42 -9.23
N VAL A 166 4.13 14.64 -9.65
CA VAL A 166 2.73 15.04 -9.67
C VAL A 166 2.02 14.29 -8.54
N LYS A 167 1.27 15.02 -7.72
CA LYS A 167 0.52 14.46 -6.60
C LYS A 167 -0.94 14.90 -6.65
N ALA A 168 -1.82 14.01 -6.21
CA ALA A 168 -3.23 14.32 -5.99
C ALA A 168 -3.47 14.66 -4.53
N PHE A 169 -4.28 15.67 -4.28
CA PHE A 169 -4.60 16.16 -2.94
C PHE A 169 -6.10 16.14 -2.71
N ASP A 170 -6.51 15.84 -1.48
CA ASP A 170 -7.89 16.01 -1.05
C ASP A 170 -8.16 17.47 -0.61
N ARG A 171 -9.41 17.75 -0.21
CA ARG A 171 -9.79 19.11 0.23
C ARG A 171 -9.09 19.57 1.49
N SER A 172 -8.57 18.66 2.30
CA SER A 172 -7.80 19.00 3.51
C SER A 172 -6.33 19.32 3.21
N GLY A 173 -5.90 19.12 1.96
CA GLY A 173 -4.51 19.30 1.54
C GLY A 173 -3.64 18.07 1.75
N LYS A 174 -4.22 16.95 2.14
CA LYS A 174 -3.50 15.68 2.30
C LYS A 174 -3.38 15.01 0.93
N HIS A 175 -2.20 14.48 0.61
CA HIS A 175 -2.01 13.76 -0.64
C HIS A 175 -2.35 12.27 -0.50
N PHE A 176 -2.77 11.71 -1.60
CA PHE A 176 -3.03 10.27 -1.74
C PHE A 176 -1.76 9.47 -1.87
#